data_1330f69eae0dd2886dfeb55ac768aeb8
#
_entry.id   1330f69eae0dd2886dfeb55ac768aeb8
#
_cell.length_a   1.000
_cell.length_b   1.000
_cell.length_c   1.000
_cell.angle_alpha   90.00
_cell.angle_beta   90.00
_cell.angle_gamma   90.00
#
_symmetry.space_group_name_H-M   'P 1'
#
loop_
_entity.id
_entity.type
_entity.pdbx_description
1 polymer ?
#
loop_
_entity_poly.entity_id
_entity_poly.type
_entity_poly.pdbx_seq_one_letter_code
_entity_poly.pdbx_strand_id
1 'polypeptide(L)'
;REELMVRLRVEAQLGGNTVLPELERHLILHKEKLQIYQSIFAKDFGHAEENDRTLYIHKMILQLGINLECGWIEWLETMIPALKNFEK
;
A
#
# COMPACT_ATOMS: atom_id res chain seq x y z
N ARG A 1 -6.91 -7.81 -3.90
CA ARG A 1 -6.41 -6.69 -4.72
C ARG A 1 -6.97 -6.72 -6.12
N GLU A 2 -6.90 -7.89 -6.77
CA GLU A 2 -7.49 -8.05 -8.09
C GLU A 2 -8.99 -7.81 -8.06
N GLU A 3 -9.66 -8.26 -7.01
CA GLU A 3 -11.08 -8.02 -6.81
C GLU A 3 -11.40 -6.53 -6.73
N LEU A 4 -10.58 -5.76 -6.02
CA LEU A 4 -10.75 -4.32 -5.92
C LEU A 4 -10.63 -3.65 -7.30
N MET A 5 -9.66 -4.05 -8.10
CA MET A 5 -9.48 -3.52 -9.45
C MET A 5 -10.65 -3.88 -10.35
N VAL A 6 -11.18 -5.09 -10.24
CA VAL A 6 -12.37 -5.52 -11.00
C VAL A 6 -13.57 -4.67 -10.60
N ARG A 7 -13.79 -4.45 -9.31
CA ARG A 7 -14.90 -3.61 -8.83
C ARG A 7 -14.79 -2.18 -9.35
N LEU A 8 -13.57 -1.62 -9.35
CA LEU A 8 -13.35 -0.28 -9.90
C LEU A 8 -13.69 -0.19 -11.37
N ARG A 9 -13.32 -1.20 -12.15
CA ARG A 9 -13.64 -1.26 -13.57
C ARG A 9 -15.13 -1.32 -13.80
N VAL A 10 -15.83 -2.12 -13.01
CA VAL A 10 -17.30 -2.22 -13.11
C VAL A 10 -17.95 -0.88 -12.78
N GLU A 11 -17.56 -0.23 -11.71
CA GLU A 11 -18.11 1.07 -11.34
C GLU A 11 -17.77 2.16 -12.35
N ALA A 12 -16.60 2.09 -12.98
CA ALA A 12 -16.24 3.02 -14.03
C ALA A 12 -17.20 2.95 -15.20
N GLN A 13 -17.71 1.76 -15.51
CA GLN A 13 -18.64 1.55 -16.64
C GLN A 13 -20.09 1.80 -16.25
N LEU A 14 -20.50 1.35 -15.07
CA LEU A 14 -21.91 1.36 -14.66
C LEU A 14 -22.26 2.52 -13.73
N GLY A 15 -21.26 3.22 -13.23
CA GLY A 15 -21.46 4.24 -12.20
C GLY A 15 -21.56 3.64 -10.82
N GLY A 16 -21.72 4.50 -9.82
CA GLY A 16 -21.82 4.08 -8.44
C GLY A 16 -20.61 4.51 -7.62
N ASN A 17 -20.72 4.36 -6.31
CA ASN A 17 -19.69 4.77 -5.37
C ASN A 17 -19.50 3.76 -4.21
N THR A 18 -19.85 2.50 -4.45
CA THR A 18 -19.76 1.46 -3.42
C THR A 18 -18.31 1.08 -3.11
N VAL A 19 -17.39 1.40 -4.01
CA VAL A 19 -15.98 1.07 -3.83
C VAL A 19 -15.25 2.08 -2.94
N LEU A 20 -15.77 3.29 -2.78
CA LEU A 20 -15.07 4.34 -2.01
C LEU A 20 -14.79 3.93 -0.57
N PRO A 21 -15.74 3.40 0.22
CA PRO A 21 -15.44 2.92 1.56
C PRO A 21 -14.39 1.82 1.58
N GLU A 22 -14.35 0.96 0.57
CA GLU A 22 -13.35 -0.10 0.45
C GLU A 22 -11.95 0.49 0.21
N LEU A 23 -11.85 1.52 -0.63
CA LEU A 23 -10.58 2.21 -0.86
C LEU A 23 -10.08 2.85 0.43
N GLU A 24 -10.96 3.48 1.19
CA GLU A 24 -10.60 4.09 2.47
C GLU A 24 -10.11 3.04 3.47
N ARG A 25 -10.76 1.89 3.52
CA ARG A 25 -10.35 0.78 4.36
C ARG A 25 -8.99 0.24 3.95
N HIS A 26 -8.75 0.08 2.66
CA HIS A 26 -7.46 -0.37 2.14
C HIS A 26 -6.34 0.61 2.48
N LEU A 27 -6.62 1.91 2.43
CA LEU A 27 -5.62 2.91 2.80
C LEU A 27 -5.17 2.75 4.24
N ILE A 28 -6.11 2.56 5.16
CA ILE A 28 -5.79 2.34 6.57
C ILE A 28 -4.94 1.08 6.74
N LEU A 29 -5.34 -0.03 6.09
CA LEU A 29 -4.63 -1.30 6.18
C LEU A 29 -3.20 -1.21 5.64
N HIS A 30 -3.02 -0.52 4.51
CA HIS A 30 -1.68 -0.35 3.94
C HIS A 30 -0.79 0.54 4.80
N LYS A 31 -1.35 1.58 5.41
CA LYS A 31 -0.59 2.43 6.35
C LYS A 31 -0.16 1.66 7.59
N GLU A 32 -1.03 0.82 8.14
CA GLU A 32 -0.68 -0.04 9.28
C GLU A 32 0.43 -1.03 8.90
N LYS A 33 0.31 -1.65 7.73
CA LYS A 33 1.29 -2.61 7.24
C LYS A 33 2.65 -1.94 7.01
N LEU A 34 2.66 -0.74 6.42
CA LEU A 34 3.88 0.02 6.23
C LEU A 34 4.56 0.31 7.57
N GLN A 35 3.79 0.72 8.56
CA GLN A 35 4.32 1.01 9.89
C GLN A 35 4.98 -0.21 10.52
N ILE A 36 4.36 -1.39 10.37
CA ILE A 36 4.93 -2.65 10.86
C ILE A 36 6.25 -2.95 10.14
N TYR A 37 6.28 -2.83 8.82
CA TYR A 37 7.49 -3.08 8.03
C TYR A 37 8.62 -2.12 8.39
N GLN A 38 8.31 -0.86 8.59
CA GLN A 38 9.30 0.15 8.99
C GLN A 38 9.85 -0.16 10.38
N SER A 39 9.03 -0.64 11.29
CA SER A 39 9.47 -1.05 12.64
C SER A 39 10.40 -2.24 12.57
N ILE A 40 10.09 -3.24 11.74
CA ILE A 40 10.95 -4.39 11.52
C ILE A 40 12.28 -3.96 10.90
N PHE A 41 12.23 -3.08 9.93
CA PHE A 41 13.44 -2.59 9.26
C PHE A 41 14.38 -1.91 10.25
N ALA A 42 13.85 -1.03 11.09
CA ALA A 42 14.66 -0.32 12.08
C ALA A 42 15.24 -1.27 13.13
N LYS A 43 14.43 -2.24 13.58
CA LYS A 43 14.85 -3.19 14.62
C LYS A 43 15.88 -4.18 14.12
N ASP A 44 15.63 -4.80 12.98
CA ASP A 44 16.42 -5.93 12.51
C ASP A 44 17.58 -5.52 11.59
N PHE A 45 17.48 -4.39 10.93
CA PHE A 45 18.46 -3.97 9.92
C PHE A 45 19.11 -2.62 10.18
N GLY A 46 18.70 -1.92 11.24
CA GLY A 46 19.30 -0.64 11.59
C GLY A 46 20.76 -0.72 11.97
N HIS A 47 21.22 -1.90 12.41
CA HIS A 47 22.60 -2.15 12.81
C HIS A 47 23.26 -3.26 12.00
N ALA A 48 22.65 -3.66 10.87
CA ALA A 48 23.14 -4.75 10.05
C ALA A 48 24.51 -4.42 9.46
N GLU A 49 25.42 -5.37 9.53
CA GLU A 49 26.71 -5.26 8.84
C GLU A 49 26.49 -5.46 7.34
N GLU A 50 27.03 -4.56 6.53
CA GLU A 50 26.84 -4.58 5.08
C GLU A 50 27.42 -5.81 4.40
N ASN A 51 28.33 -6.54 5.07
CA ASN A 51 29.01 -7.69 4.49
C ASN A 51 28.26 -9.01 4.63
N ASP A 52 27.16 -9.04 5.37
CA ASP A 52 26.38 -10.25 5.54
C ASP A 52 25.39 -10.40 4.38
N ARG A 53 25.70 -11.33 3.47
CA ARG A 53 24.90 -11.58 2.28
C ARG A 53 23.46 -12.00 2.60
N THR A 54 23.29 -12.87 3.59
CA THR A 54 21.97 -13.37 4.00
C THR A 54 21.13 -12.23 4.55
N LEU A 55 21.72 -11.44 5.41
CA LEU A 55 21.05 -10.30 6.03
C LEU A 55 20.68 -9.25 4.97
N TYR A 56 21.59 -9.01 4.04
CA TYR A 56 21.33 -8.08 2.93
C TYR A 56 20.12 -8.52 2.10
N ILE A 57 20.02 -9.80 1.77
CA ILE A 57 18.90 -10.34 0.99
C ILE A 57 17.59 -10.13 1.75
N HIS A 58 17.56 -10.47 3.04
CA HIS A 58 16.36 -10.25 3.86
C HIS A 58 15.98 -8.78 3.94
N LYS A 59 16.97 -7.91 4.06
CA LYS A 59 16.75 -6.46 4.06
C LYS A 59 16.09 -6.00 2.75
N MET A 60 16.57 -6.50 1.63
CA MET A 60 16.04 -6.11 0.32
C MET A 60 14.64 -6.65 0.08
N ILE A 61 14.32 -7.84 0.60
CA ILE A 61 12.95 -8.36 0.54
C ILE A 61 11.99 -7.45 1.30
N LEU A 62 12.39 -7.04 2.50
CA LEU A 62 11.58 -6.12 3.30
C LEU A 62 11.46 -4.75 2.63
N GLN A 63 12.55 -4.27 2.03
CA GLN A 63 12.52 -3.00 1.30
C GLN A 63 11.54 -3.03 0.14
N LEU A 64 11.45 -4.15 -0.57
CA LEU A 64 10.45 -4.31 -1.61
C LEU A 64 9.04 -4.20 -1.04
N GLY A 65 8.79 -4.87 0.09
CA GLY A 65 7.50 -4.77 0.77
C GLY A 65 7.15 -3.34 1.14
N ILE A 66 8.10 -2.59 1.68
CA ILE A 66 7.93 -1.18 2.02
C ILE A 66 7.58 -0.36 0.77
N ASN A 67 8.32 -0.58 -0.32
CA ASN A 67 8.09 0.14 -1.57
C ASN A 67 6.70 -0.14 -2.14
N LEU A 68 6.23 -1.39 -2.06
CA LEU A 68 4.90 -1.77 -2.52
C LEU A 68 3.82 -1.09 -1.69
N GLU A 69 3.97 -1.05 -0.37
CA GLU A 69 3.00 -0.38 0.49
C GLU A 69 3.00 1.13 0.25
N CYS A 70 4.16 1.75 0.08
CA CYS A 70 4.24 3.17 -0.27
C CYS A 70 3.53 3.47 -1.59
N GLY A 71 3.71 2.61 -2.59
CA GLY A 71 3.04 2.75 -3.88
C GLY A 71 1.52 2.68 -3.76
N TRP A 72 1.00 1.71 -2.98
CA TRP A 72 -0.43 1.59 -2.74
C TRP A 72 -0.99 2.82 -2.02
N ILE A 73 -0.29 3.28 -0.99
CA ILE A 73 -0.72 4.44 -0.21
C ILE A 73 -0.79 5.68 -1.10
N GLU A 74 0.25 5.92 -1.88
CA GLU A 74 0.30 7.07 -2.79
C GLU A 74 -0.86 7.03 -3.80
N TRP A 75 -1.12 5.88 -4.38
CA TRP A 75 -2.21 5.72 -5.33
C TRP A 75 -3.57 5.94 -4.67
N LEU A 76 -3.78 5.36 -3.49
CA LEU A 76 -5.04 5.51 -2.75
C LEU A 76 -5.26 6.95 -2.30
N GLU A 77 -4.21 7.63 -1.87
CA GLU A 77 -4.30 9.04 -1.47
C GLU A 77 -4.58 9.97 -2.64
N THR A 78 -4.31 9.53 -3.85
CA THR A 78 -4.67 10.24 -5.07
C THR A 78 -6.10 9.91 -5.49
N MET A 79 -6.43 8.64 -5.45
CA MET A 79 -7.70 8.12 -5.96
C MET A 79 -8.90 8.53 -5.11
N ILE A 80 -8.77 8.44 -3.79
CA ILE A 80 -9.88 8.70 -2.87
C ILE A 80 -10.41 10.14 -2.99
N PRO A 81 -9.57 11.17 -2.90
CA PRO A 81 -10.05 12.54 -3.08
C PRO A 81 -10.64 12.80 -4.45
N ALA A 82 -10.05 12.20 -5.49
CA ALA A 82 -10.54 12.37 -6.85
C ALA A 82 -11.95 11.81 -7.01
N LEU A 83 -12.21 10.62 -6.47
CA LEU A 83 -13.55 10.02 -6.52
C LEU A 83 -14.56 10.84 -5.74
N LYS A 84 -14.19 11.33 -4.57
CA LYS A 84 -15.06 12.21 -3.77
C LYS A 84 -15.41 13.48 -4.54
N ASN A 85 -14.47 14.02 -5.29
CA ASN A 85 -14.70 15.22 -6.07
C ASN A 85 -15.67 14.96 -7.24
N PHE A 86 -15.59 13.80 -7.86
CA PHE A 86 -16.53 13.43 -8.94
C PHE A 86 -17.95 13.20 -8.43
N GLU A 87 -18.13 12.89 -7.17
CA GLU A 87 -19.45 12.67 -6.57
C GLU A 87 -20.19 13.96 -6.26
N LYS A 88 -19.53 15.09 -6.30
CA LYS A 88 -20.17 16.39 -6.13
C LYS A 88 -20.89 16.79 -7.42
#